data_095f021598536c85feec82089f2ef254
#
_entry.id   095f021598536c85feec82089f2ef254
#
_cell.length_a   1.000
_cell.length_b   1.000
_cell.length_c   1.000
_cell.angle_alpha   90.00
_cell.angle_beta   90.00
_cell.angle_gamma   90.00
#
_symmetry.space_group_name_H-M   'P 1'
#
loop_
_entity.id
_entity.type
_entity.pdbx_description
1 polymer ?
#
loop_
_entity_poly.entity_id
_entity_poly.type
_entity_poly.pdbx_seq_one_letter_code
_entity_poly.pdbx_strand_id
1 'polypeptide(L)'
;MASVSDFPARGKVIAMQDRAVVFSPADTNYELRLDASGGVDGVQIGVMTHAMIRVISRKVWTVPSGGNFISPIFGPPRIVQGRIRYLDDHQMVVQAGTPIIVELPHDPGAYDLVRGALTVGALVNVSVMPDGKIDFVAGR
;
A
#
# COMPACT_ATOMS: atom_id res chain seq x y z
N MET A 1 -15.29 -12.95 -8.19
CA MET A 1 -14.80 -12.81 -6.80
C MET A 1 -13.80 -11.66 -6.69
N ALA A 2 -13.92 -10.89 -5.64
CA ALA A 2 -12.95 -9.82 -5.37
C ALA A 2 -11.59 -10.41 -5.01
N SER A 3 -10.54 -9.75 -5.42
CA SER A 3 -9.17 -10.06 -5.06
C SER A 3 -8.38 -8.77 -4.94
N VAL A 4 -7.16 -8.86 -4.43
CA VAL A 4 -6.31 -7.68 -4.31
C VAL A 4 -6.02 -7.02 -5.67
N SER A 5 -6.04 -7.79 -6.75
CA SER A 5 -5.83 -7.26 -8.10
C SER A 5 -6.95 -6.33 -8.59
N ASP A 6 -8.08 -6.30 -7.88
CA ASP A 6 -9.17 -5.38 -8.18
C ASP A 6 -8.90 -3.96 -7.66
N PHE A 7 -7.79 -3.75 -6.95
CA PHE A 7 -7.48 -2.48 -6.29
C PHE A 7 -6.12 -1.92 -6.71
N PRO A 8 -5.92 -1.64 -8.01
CA PRO A 8 -4.67 -1.03 -8.44
C PRO A 8 -4.57 0.41 -7.96
N ALA A 9 -3.35 0.83 -7.65
CA ALA A 9 -3.04 2.23 -7.44
C ALA A 9 -2.84 2.89 -8.80
N ARG A 10 -3.26 4.14 -8.91
CA ARG A 10 -3.07 4.93 -10.12
C ARG A 10 -2.14 6.09 -9.82
N GLY A 11 -1.19 6.35 -10.67
CA GLY A 11 -0.23 7.43 -10.44
C GLY A 11 0.88 7.45 -11.46
N LYS A 12 1.96 8.15 -11.12
CA LYS A 12 3.11 8.34 -12.00
C LYS A 12 4.39 7.92 -11.31
N VAL A 13 5.29 7.28 -12.05
CA VAL A 13 6.68 7.16 -11.64
C VAL A 13 7.35 8.49 -11.94
N ILE A 14 7.93 9.12 -10.92
CA ILE A 14 8.59 10.42 -11.07
C ILE A 14 10.11 10.32 -11.07
N ALA A 15 10.65 9.20 -10.61
CA ALA A 15 12.08 8.91 -10.67
C ALA A 15 12.28 7.41 -10.60
N MET A 16 13.36 6.91 -11.19
CA MET A 16 13.77 5.52 -11.02
C MET A 16 15.26 5.37 -11.22
N GLN A 17 15.86 4.46 -10.43
CA GLN A 17 17.25 4.08 -10.53
C GLN A 17 17.31 2.57 -10.30
N ASP A 18 17.72 1.82 -11.31
CA ASP A 18 17.63 0.37 -11.31
C ASP A 18 16.18 -0.06 -11.09
N ARG A 19 15.90 -0.79 -10.01
CA ARG A 19 14.54 -1.21 -9.66
C ARG A 19 13.92 -0.37 -8.54
N ALA A 20 14.65 0.61 -8.03
CA ALA A 20 14.10 1.55 -7.05
C ALA A 20 13.32 2.62 -7.80
N VAL A 21 12.04 2.73 -7.51
CA VAL A 21 11.17 3.73 -8.14
C VAL A 21 10.58 4.66 -7.09
N VAL A 22 10.33 5.89 -7.48
CA VAL A 22 9.53 6.84 -6.69
C VAL A 22 8.21 6.99 -7.42
N PHE A 23 7.14 6.54 -6.77
CA PHE A 23 5.79 6.54 -7.32
C PHE A 23 4.95 7.60 -6.62
N SER A 24 4.32 8.46 -7.40
CA SER A 24 3.41 9.48 -6.89
C SER A 24 1.98 9.08 -7.22
N PRO A 25 1.22 8.58 -6.24
CA PRO A 25 -0.18 8.24 -6.45
C PRO A 25 -0.99 9.48 -6.85
N ALA A 26 -1.95 9.28 -7.75
CA ALA A 26 -2.82 10.36 -8.22
C ALA A 26 -3.59 10.99 -7.05
N ASP A 27 -3.76 12.30 -7.12
CA ASP A 27 -4.53 13.09 -6.15
C ASP A 27 -3.94 13.07 -4.74
N THR A 28 -2.64 12.78 -4.64
CA THR A 28 -1.90 12.83 -3.37
C THR A 28 -0.62 13.63 -3.57
N ASN A 29 0.01 13.98 -2.45
CA ASN A 29 1.35 14.55 -2.45
C ASN A 29 2.41 13.54 -2.01
N TYR A 30 2.07 12.26 -2.01
CA TYR A 30 3.02 11.21 -1.65
C TYR A 30 4.05 11.01 -2.75
N GLU A 31 5.28 10.69 -2.34
CA GLU A 31 6.36 10.24 -3.21
C GLU A 31 6.93 8.97 -2.57
N LEU A 32 6.34 7.85 -2.91
CA LEU A 32 6.63 6.58 -2.26
C LEU A 32 7.81 5.89 -2.94
N ARG A 33 8.82 5.57 -2.15
CA ARG A 33 9.96 4.82 -2.63
C ARG A 33 9.70 3.33 -2.49
N LEU A 34 9.70 2.64 -3.63
CA LEU A 34 9.29 1.23 -3.70
C LEU A 34 10.27 0.46 -4.58
N ASP A 35 10.31 -0.85 -4.38
CA ASP A 35 11.13 -1.75 -5.17
C ASP A 35 10.27 -2.39 -6.27
N ALA A 36 10.64 -2.14 -7.52
CA ALA A 36 9.99 -2.76 -8.67
C ALA A 36 10.68 -4.09 -8.99
N SER A 37 10.56 -5.07 -8.08
CA SER A 37 11.24 -6.36 -8.20
C SER A 37 10.82 -7.14 -9.45
N GLY A 38 9.61 -6.90 -9.96
CA GLY A 38 9.13 -7.48 -11.23
C GLY A 38 9.63 -6.77 -12.47
N GLY A 39 10.43 -5.70 -12.32
CA GLY A 39 10.98 -4.93 -13.42
C GLY A 39 10.20 -3.66 -13.73
N VAL A 40 10.80 -2.86 -14.60
CA VAL A 40 10.26 -1.55 -15.00
C VAL A 40 10.01 -1.47 -16.51
N ASP A 41 9.89 -2.60 -17.19
CA ASP A 41 9.71 -2.64 -18.64
C ASP A 41 8.43 -1.90 -19.03
N GLY A 42 8.56 -0.98 -20.00
CA GLY A 42 7.43 -0.21 -20.48
C GLY A 42 7.01 0.95 -19.59
N VAL A 43 7.66 1.15 -18.47
CA VAL A 43 7.36 2.25 -17.56
C VAL A 43 8.00 3.53 -18.06
N GLN A 44 7.22 4.59 -18.17
CA GLN A 44 7.70 5.91 -18.60
C GLN A 44 7.50 6.91 -17.47
N ILE A 45 8.57 7.63 -17.14
CA ILE A 45 8.54 8.67 -16.11
C ILE A 45 7.56 9.77 -16.54
N GLY A 46 6.70 10.17 -15.60
CA GLY A 46 5.73 11.24 -15.80
C GLY A 46 4.45 10.82 -16.50
N VAL A 47 4.31 9.56 -16.88
CA VAL A 47 3.13 9.04 -17.56
C VAL A 47 2.24 8.30 -16.56
N MET A 48 0.94 8.62 -16.56
CA MET A 48 -0.03 7.97 -15.68
C MET A 48 -0.06 6.46 -15.95
N THR A 49 0.02 5.67 -14.90
CA THR A 49 0.01 4.22 -14.98
C THR A 49 -0.74 3.62 -13.79
N HIS A 50 -0.99 2.33 -13.87
CA HIS A 50 -1.59 1.56 -12.78
C HIS A 50 -0.57 0.57 -12.25
N ALA A 51 -0.58 0.37 -10.93
CA ALA A 51 0.37 -0.51 -10.27
C ALA A 51 -0.23 -1.10 -9.01
N MET A 52 0.28 -2.25 -8.60
CA MET A 52 -0.06 -2.86 -7.32
C MET A 52 1.05 -2.51 -6.33
N ILE A 53 0.70 -1.82 -5.25
CA ILE A 53 1.65 -1.47 -4.19
C ILE A 53 1.45 -2.46 -3.05
N ARG A 54 2.53 -3.11 -2.64
CA ARG A 54 2.48 -4.19 -1.68
C ARG A 54 3.49 -3.96 -0.56
N VAL A 55 3.01 -4.06 0.69
CA VAL A 55 3.86 -3.91 1.88
C VAL A 55 3.64 -5.11 2.80
N ILE A 56 4.64 -5.39 3.63
CA ILE A 56 4.57 -6.43 4.66
C ILE A 56 4.36 -5.73 5.99
N SER A 57 3.32 -6.11 6.71
CA SER A 57 3.02 -5.51 8.01
C SER A 57 3.90 -6.07 9.11
N ARG A 58 4.24 -5.20 10.05
CA ARG A 58 4.89 -5.59 11.31
C ARG A 58 3.87 -5.66 12.43
N LYS A 59 2.92 -4.72 12.45
CA LYS A 59 1.93 -4.63 13.49
C LYS A 59 0.67 -3.94 12.94
N VAL A 60 -0.49 -4.40 13.39
CA VAL A 60 -1.79 -3.92 12.93
C VAL A 60 -2.63 -3.49 14.13
N TRP A 61 -3.14 -2.27 14.09
CA TRP A 61 -4.06 -1.75 15.10
C TRP A 61 -5.38 -1.36 14.44
N THR A 62 -6.49 -1.65 15.11
CA THR A 62 -7.74 -0.96 14.77
C THR A 62 -7.79 0.35 15.55
N VAL A 63 -8.30 1.39 14.91
CA VAL A 63 -8.37 2.73 15.50
C VAL A 63 -9.80 3.25 15.46
N PRO A 64 -10.23 4.05 16.47
CA PRO A 64 -11.63 4.46 16.56
C PRO A 64 -12.00 5.55 15.56
N SER A 65 -11.05 6.40 15.21
CA SER A 65 -11.28 7.52 14.29
C SER A 65 -9.96 8.03 13.74
N GLY A 66 -10.03 8.79 12.67
CA GLY A 66 -8.88 9.37 12.01
C GLY A 66 -9.06 9.38 10.51
N GLY A 67 -8.17 10.08 9.81
CA GLY A 67 -8.13 10.09 8.37
C GLY A 67 -7.29 8.96 7.81
N ASN A 68 -7.14 8.95 6.50
CA ASN A 68 -6.21 8.05 5.84
C ASN A 68 -4.91 8.77 5.55
N PHE A 69 -3.79 8.05 5.65
CA PHE A 69 -2.47 8.60 5.32
C PHE A 69 -1.42 7.51 5.17
N ILE A 70 -0.33 7.89 4.51
CA ILE A 70 0.90 7.10 4.47
C ILE A 70 2.01 8.00 5.00
N SER A 71 2.83 7.48 5.88
CA SER A 71 3.96 8.19 6.47
C SER A 71 5.25 7.41 6.24
N PRO A 72 6.35 8.04 5.87
CA PRO A 72 6.47 9.46 5.53
C PRO A 72 5.84 9.79 4.17
N ILE A 73 5.60 11.06 3.92
CA ILE A 73 5.08 11.52 2.63
C ILE A 73 6.10 11.23 1.52
N PHE A 74 7.39 11.39 1.83
CA PHE A 74 8.49 11.13 0.91
C PHE A 74 9.34 9.98 1.44
N GLY A 75 9.52 8.94 0.65
CA GLY A 75 10.40 7.83 0.99
C GLY A 75 9.67 6.49 1.11
N PRO A 76 10.33 5.49 1.70
CA PRO A 76 9.71 4.18 1.90
C PRO A 76 8.54 4.29 2.88
N PRO A 77 7.38 3.70 2.57
CA PRO A 77 6.27 3.69 3.52
C PRO A 77 6.65 2.99 4.83
N ARG A 78 6.28 3.60 5.95
CA ARG A 78 6.53 3.08 7.29
C ARG A 78 5.24 2.86 8.07
N ILE A 79 4.26 3.75 7.88
CA ILE A 79 2.94 3.68 8.50
C ILE A 79 1.91 3.86 7.40
N VAL A 80 0.89 3.01 7.43
CA VAL A 80 -0.24 3.08 6.51
C VAL A 80 -1.51 3.11 7.35
N GLN A 81 -2.32 4.13 7.20
CA GLN A 81 -3.59 4.24 7.90
C GLN A 81 -4.71 4.49 6.91
N GLY A 82 -5.78 3.75 7.06
CA GLY A 82 -6.95 3.89 6.21
C GLY A 82 -7.99 2.82 6.47
N ARG A 83 -9.02 2.81 5.65
CA ARG A 83 -10.08 1.82 5.78
C ARG A 83 -9.79 0.59 4.94
N ILE A 84 -10.13 -0.57 5.49
CA ILE A 84 -9.98 -1.85 4.80
C ILE A 84 -11.05 -1.92 3.70
N ARG A 85 -10.61 -2.19 2.47
CA ARG A 85 -11.49 -2.39 1.32
C ARG A 85 -11.64 -3.83 0.89
N TYR A 86 -10.68 -4.66 1.26
CA TYR A 86 -10.64 -6.09 0.98
C TYR A 86 -9.89 -6.79 2.10
N LEU A 87 -10.30 -7.99 2.46
CA LEU A 87 -9.68 -8.75 3.53
C LEU A 87 -9.83 -10.23 3.25
N ASP A 88 -8.72 -10.96 3.37
CA ASP A 88 -8.72 -12.42 3.42
C ASP A 88 -7.75 -12.89 4.51
N ASP A 89 -7.45 -14.20 4.56
CA ASP A 89 -6.64 -14.77 5.64
C ASP A 89 -5.17 -14.33 5.59
N HIS A 90 -4.70 -13.82 4.45
CA HIS A 90 -3.28 -13.55 4.22
C HIS A 90 -2.98 -12.08 3.99
N GLN A 91 -3.95 -11.32 3.49
CA GLN A 91 -3.71 -9.95 3.08
C GLN A 91 -4.97 -9.12 3.11
N MET A 92 -4.78 -7.81 3.13
CA MET A 92 -5.87 -6.85 3.05
C MET A 92 -5.48 -5.70 2.13
N VAL A 93 -6.48 -4.96 1.66
CA VAL A 93 -6.24 -3.70 0.95
C VAL A 93 -6.71 -2.57 1.84
N VAL A 94 -5.80 -1.63 2.11
CA VAL A 94 -6.06 -0.44 2.92
C VAL A 94 -6.09 0.77 2.00
N GLN A 95 -7.16 1.54 2.04
CA GLN A 95 -7.28 2.78 1.28
C GLN A 95 -6.69 3.92 2.09
N ALA A 96 -5.46 4.30 1.75
CA ALA A 96 -4.69 5.31 2.48
C ALA A 96 -4.37 6.52 1.58
N GLY A 97 -5.37 7.00 0.85
CA GLY A 97 -5.19 7.97 -0.24
C GLY A 97 -4.93 7.28 -1.57
N THR A 98 -4.41 6.08 -1.53
CA THR A 98 -4.24 5.15 -2.63
C THR A 98 -4.36 3.74 -2.07
N PRO A 99 -4.81 2.75 -2.86
CA PRO A 99 -4.90 1.37 -2.35
C PRO A 99 -3.51 0.77 -2.09
N ILE A 100 -3.33 0.23 -0.90
CA ILE A 100 -2.10 -0.46 -0.50
C ILE A 100 -2.46 -1.88 -0.13
N ILE A 101 -1.81 -2.85 -0.75
CA ILE A 101 -1.95 -4.27 -0.39
C ILE A 101 -1.03 -4.53 0.79
N VAL A 102 -1.61 -4.98 1.90
CA VAL A 102 -0.89 -5.23 3.15
C VAL A 102 -0.90 -6.72 3.41
N GLU A 103 0.28 -7.33 3.44
CA GLU A 103 0.44 -8.70 3.85
C GLU A 103 0.33 -8.78 5.37
N LEU A 104 -0.59 -9.63 5.86
CA LEU A 104 -0.92 -9.70 7.29
C LEU A 104 0.16 -10.45 8.07
N PRO A 105 0.43 -10.03 9.33
CA PRO A 105 1.38 -10.77 10.18
C PRO A 105 0.84 -12.13 10.55
N HIS A 106 1.73 -13.11 10.67
CA HIS A 106 1.38 -14.44 11.16
C HIS A 106 1.30 -14.53 12.67
N ASP A 107 2.04 -13.67 13.38
CA ASP A 107 2.09 -13.67 14.84
C ASP A 107 0.84 -12.99 15.40
N PRO A 108 0.02 -13.71 16.21
CA PRO A 108 -1.14 -13.09 16.86
C PRO A 108 -0.79 -11.89 17.73
N GLY A 109 0.44 -11.85 18.27
CA GLY A 109 0.92 -10.72 19.07
C GLY A 109 1.16 -9.45 18.28
N ALA A 110 1.14 -9.53 16.96
CA ALA A 110 1.30 -8.36 16.09
C ALA A 110 -0.01 -7.59 15.87
N TYR A 111 -1.11 -8.04 16.46
CA TYR A 111 -2.42 -7.40 16.32
C TYR A 111 -2.86 -6.74 17.61
N ASP A 112 -3.34 -5.51 17.54
CA ASP A 112 -4.05 -4.83 18.61
C ASP A 112 -5.43 -4.44 18.10
N LEU A 113 -6.42 -5.25 18.40
CA LEU A 113 -7.78 -5.11 17.90
C LEU A 113 -8.75 -4.63 18.98
N VAL A 114 -8.24 -3.91 19.98
CA VAL A 114 -9.04 -3.43 21.11
C VAL A 114 -10.18 -2.53 20.63
N ARG A 115 -9.98 -1.81 19.53
CA ARG A 115 -10.98 -0.88 18.99
C ARG A 115 -11.90 -1.50 17.96
N GLY A 116 -11.84 -2.80 17.79
CA GLY A 116 -12.71 -3.55 16.90
C GLY A 116 -11.96 -4.60 16.09
N ALA A 117 -12.70 -5.52 15.50
CA ALA A 117 -12.14 -6.59 14.68
C ALA A 117 -11.71 -6.04 13.30
N LEU A 118 -10.84 -6.79 12.63
CA LEU A 118 -10.53 -6.53 11.23
C LEU A 118 -11.71 -6.94 10.37
N THR A 119 -12.34 -5.96 9.75
CA THR A 119 -13.45 -6.16 8.82
C THR A 119 -13.36 -5.12 7.72
N VAL A 120 -13.97 -5.40 6.58
CA VAL A 120 -14.07 -4.41 5.51
C VAL A 120 -14.79 -3.17 6.06
N GLY A 121 -14.20 -1.99 5.85
CA GLY A 121 -14.70 -0.73 6.39
C GLY A 121 -14.05 -0.28 7.69
N ALA A 122 -13.37 -1.19 8.41
CA ALA A 122 -12.68 -0.83 9.64
C ALA A 122 -11.49 0.09 9.35
N LEU A 123 -11.25 1.05 10.23
CA LEU A 123 -10.09 1.92 10.14
C LEU A 123 -8.91 1.25 10.86
N VAL A 124 -7.80 1.11 10.15
CA VAL A 124 -6.61 0.46 10.69
C VAL A 124 -5.38 1.35 10.53
N ASN A 125 -4.46 1.20 11.46
CA ASN A 125 -3.12 1.76 11.40
C ASN A 125 -2.15 0.59 11.33
N VAL A 126 -1.25 0.61 10.35
CA VAL A 126 -0.34 -0.51 10.08
C VAL A 126 1.08 0.00 10.07
N SER A 127 1.92 -0.61 10.91
CA SER A 127 3.37 -0.42 10.82
C SER A 127 3.92 -1.44 9.82
N VAL A 128 4.69 -0.99 8.85
CA VAL A 128 5.14 -1.84 7.74
C VAL A 128 6.64 -1.90 7.65
N MET A 129 7.13 -2.97 7.00
CA MET A 129 8.55 -3.14 6.70
C MET A 129 8.95 -2.12 5.62
N PRO A 130 10.23 -1.67 5.63
CA PRO A 130 10.66 -0.59 4.73
C PRO A 130 10.86 -0.99 3.27
N ASP A 131 10.69 -2.27 2.94
CA ASP A 131 10.95 -2.82 1.61
C ASP A 131 9.66 -2.99 0.80
N GLY A 132 8.81 -1.98 0.80
CA GLY A 132 7.59 -1.98 -0.01
C GLY A 132 7.89 -2.21 -1.49
N LYS A 133 6.96 -2.89 -2.17
CA LYS A 133 7.13 -3.29 -3.57
C LYS A 133 6.05 -2.71 -4.45
N ILE A 134 6.38 -2.58 -5.73
CA ILE A 134 5.44 -2.13 -6.74
C ILE A 134 5.55 -3.04 -7.95
N ASP A 135 4.39 -3.46 -8.48
CA ASP A 135 4.29 -4.24 -9.71
C ASP A 135 3.38 -3.49 -10.67
N PHE A 136 3.89 -3.18 -11.85
CA PHE A 136 3.12 -2.43 -12.83
C PHE A 136 2.15 -3.33 -13.57
N VAL A 137 0.94 -2.81 -13.81
CA VAL A 137 -0.12 -3.57 -14.47
C VAL A 137 0.04 -3.40 -15.97
N ALA A 138 0.29 -4.51 -16.65
CA ALA A 138 0.50 -4.50 -18.10
C ALA A 138 -0.76 -4.05 -18.84
N GLY A 139 -0.57 -3.25 -19.90
CA GLY A 139 -1.66 -2.82 -20.76
C GLY A 139 -2.58 -1.75 -20.20
N ARG A 140 -2.14 -1.06 -19.16
CA ARG A 140 -2.95 -0.02 -18.52
C ARG A 140 -2.32 1.34 -18.63
#